data_3c95b6f87072bf54224946f06d825688
#
_entry.id   3c95b6f87072bf54224946f06d825688
#
_cell.length_a   1.000
_cell.length_b   1.000
_cell.length_c   1.000
_cell.angle_alpha   90.00
_cell.angle_beta   90.00
_cell.angle_gamma   90.00
#
_symmetry.space_group_name_H-M   'P 1'
#
loop_
_entity.id
_entity.type
_entity.pdbx_description
1 polymer ?
#
loop_
_entity_poly.entity_id
_entity_poly.type
_entity_poly.pdbx_seq_one_letter_code
_entity_poly.pdbx_strand_id
1 'polypeptide(L)'
;MSSRTPAGVVAILLVAFFTDGARAETVAETLARWGLLGTWATDCSRPPSQANHRLSYVARAGGRAFHERNFGNTRDSREIRAAALRPGGLIEVVADFGALGGVRKWTMIKDADGRIRTLANSRIDGSDATIADGRLVVGSGAKTAWQTRCPANPKGLREVRRALPRI
;
A
#
# COMPACT_ATOMS: atom_id res chain seq x y z
N MET A 1 73.44 -15.89 -36.07
CA MET A 1 72.68 -16.17 -34.83
C MET A 1 71.44 -15.32 -34.86
N SER A 2 70.28 -15.93 -35.17
CA SER A 2 68.99 -15.23 -35.39
C SER A 2 68.11 -15.48 -34.18
N SER A 3 67.81 -14.42 -33.44
CA SER A 3 66.93 -14.46 -32.26
C SER A 3 65.47 -14.19 -32.69
N ARG A 4 64.59 -15.16 -32.51
CA ARG A 4 63.14 -15.04 -32.75
C ARG A 4 62.46 -14.70 -31.44
N THR A 5 61.80 -13.55 -31.38
CA THR A 5 60.95 -13.12 -30.28
C THR A 5 59.55 -13.72 -30.46
N PRO A 6 58.94 -14.37 -29.45
CA PRO A 6 57.57 -14.85 -29.56
C PRO A 6 56.60 -13.71 -29.31
N ALA A 7 55.63 -13.52 -30.20
CA ALA A 7 54.50 -12.64 -30.03
C ALA A 7 53.51 -13.20 -29.04
N GLY A 8 53.41 -12.54 -27.90
CA GLY A 8 52.37 -12.87 -26.87
C GLY A 8 50.99 -12.34 -27.32
N VAL A 9 50.01 -13.24 -27.45
CA VAL A 9 48.64 -12.92 -27.68
C VAL A 9 47.97 -12.58 -26.31
N VAL A 10 47.66 -11.32 -26.11
CA VAL A 10 46.89 -10.85 -24.97
C VAL A 10 45.39 -11.08 -25.25
N ALA A 11 44.80 -12.10 -24.65
CA ALA A 11 43.35 -12.30 -24.71
C ALA A 11 42.66 -11.34 -23.74
N ILE A 12 41.96 -10.30 -24.25
CA ILE A 12 41.14 -9.39 -23.45
C ILE A 12 39.80 -10.11 -23.21
N LEU A 13 39.58 -10.60 -21.98
CA LEU A 13 38.28 -11.09 -21.51
C LEU A 13 37.36 -9.88 -21.25
N LEU A 14 36.43 -9.64 -22.17
CA LEU A 14 35.30 -8.69 -21.96
C LEU A 14 34.30 -9.34 -20.99
N VAL A 15 34.37 -8.95 -19.70
CA VAL A 15 33.34 -9.26 -18.70
C VAL A 15 32.17 -8.31 -18.92
N ALA A 16 31.10 -8.79 -19.56
CA ALA A 16 29.85 -8.07 -19.67
C ALA A 16 29.15 -8.06 -18.29
N PHE A 17 29.24 -6.95 -17.57
CA PHE A 17 28.42 -6.70 -16.40
C PHE A 17 26.98 -6.47 -16.86
N PHE A 18 26.13 -7.48 -16.74
CA PHE A 18 24.68 -7.30 -16.79
C PHE A 18 24.29 -6.53 -15.53
N THR A 19 24.14 -5.22 -15.63
CA THR A 19 23.49 -4.43 -14.61
C THR A 19 21.98 -4.73 -14.71
N ASP A 20 21.50 -5.69 -13.92
CA ASP A 20 20.07 -5.79 -13.62
C ASP A 20 19.66 -4.43 -13.04
N GLY A 21 19.04 -3.59 -13.87
CA GLY A 21 18.51 -2.31 -13.43
C GLY A 21 17.51 -2.54 -12.31
N ALA A 22 17.90 -2.25 -11.07
CA ALA A 22 17.01 -2.33 -9.92
C ALA A 22 15.80 -1.44 -10.19
N ARG A 23 14.70 -2.04 -10.63
CA ARG A 23 13.43 -1.34 -10.83
C ARG A 23 12.92 -0.88 -9.45
N ALA A 24 12.65 0.41 -9.31
CA ALA A 24 12.06 0.95 -8.10
C ALA A 24 10.72 0.23 -7.81
N GLU A 25 10.54 -0.21 -6.58
CA GLU A 25 9.31 -0.86 -6.14
C GLU A 25 8.13 0.10 -6.27
N THR A 26 7.06 -0.37 -6.86
CA THR A 26 5.82 0.40 -7.03
C THR A 26 5.02 0.47 -5.73
N VAL A 27 4.10 1.44 -5.65
CA VAL A 27 3.17 1.55 -4.51
C VAL A 27 2.38 0.26 -4.30
N ALA A 28 1.85 -0.32 -5.38
CA ALA A 28 1.07 -1.56 -5.30
C ALA A 28 1.90 -2.74 -4.77
N GLU A 29 3.17 -2.86 -5.19
CA GLU A 29 4.09 -3.90 -4.71
C GLU A 29 4.42 -3.71 -3.23
N THR A 30 4.69 -2.48 -2.78
CA THR A 30 4.92 -2.17 -1.36
C THR A 30 3.70 -2.56 -0.50
N LEU A 31 2.48 -2.18 -0.93
CA LEU A 31 1.25 -2.56 -0.23
C LEU A 31 1.04 -4.08 -0.20
N ALA A 32 1.30 -4.77 -1.33
CA ALA A 32 1.20 -6.22 -1.43
C ALA A 32 2.18 -6.92 -0.49
N ARG A 33 3.43 -6.49 -0.48
CA ARG A 33 4.49 -7.04 0.38
C ARG A 33 4.17 -6.91 1.86
N TRP A 34 3.60 -5.79 2.29
CA TRP A 34 3.13 -5.63 3.66
C TRP A 34 1.84 -6.41 3.94
N GLY A 35 1.11 -6.82 2.90
CA GLY A 35 -0.17 -7.51 2.98
C GLY A 35 -1.36 -6.59 3.25
N LEU A 36 -1.29 -5.32 2.81
CA LEU A 36 -2.37 -4.34 3.01
C LEU A 36 -3.48 -4.48 1.97
N LEU A 37 -3.19 -4.95 0.75
CA LEU A 37 -4.20 -5.07 -0.30
C LEU A 37 -5.39 -5.90 0.15
N GLY A 38 -6.59 -5.41 -0.12
CA GLY A 38 -7.87 -6.03 0.27
C GLY A 38 -8.80 -5.06 0.99
N THR A 39 -9.90 -5.59 1.51
CA THR A 39 -10.90 -4.83 2.25
C THR A 39 -10.80 -5.11 3.74
N TRP A 40 -10.89 -4.09 4.55
CA TRP A 40 -10.72 -4.10 5.99
C TRP A 40 -11.91 -3.44 6.68
N ALA A 41 -12.36 -4.02 7.79
CA ALA A 41 -13.42 -3.47 8.62
C ALA A 41 -13.25 -3.90 10.08
N THR A 42 -13.90 -3.20 11.00
CA THR A 42 -13.99 -3.62 12.40
C THR A 42 -14.81 -4.90 12.53
N ASP A 43 -15.88 -5.01 11.74
CA ASP A 43 -16.73 -6.19 11.65
C ASP A 43 -17.14 -6.45 10.19
N CYS A 44 -16.61 -7.53 9.62
CA CYS A 44 -16.87 -7.90 8.22
C CYS A 44 -18.28 -8.47 7.99
N SER A 45 -18.96 -8.91 9.00
CA SER A 45 -20.32 -9.46 8.91
C SER A 45 -21.39 -8.38 8.78
N ARG A 46 -21.11 -7.18 9.30
CA ARG A 46 -22.04 -6.05 9.30
C ARG A 46 -21.90 -5.19 8.05
N PRO A 47 -22.96 -4.54 7.58
CA PRO A 47 -22.87 -3.61 6.46
C PRO A 47 -21.97 -2.41 6.79
N PRO A 48 -21.42 -1.73 5.77
CA PRO A 48 -20.69 -0.47 5.96
C PRO A 48 -21.58 0.59 6.60
N SER A 49 -21.00 1.35 7.54
CA SER A 49 -21.64 2.48 8.21
C SER A 49 -20.56 3.42 8.77
N GLN A 50 -20.95 4.56 9.33
CA GLN A 50 -20.01 5.47 10.00
C GLN A 50 -19.27 4.81 11.17
N ALA A 51 -19.92 3.87 11.89
CA ALA A 51 -19.29 3.13 12.99
C ALA A 51 -18.54 1.86 12.52
N ASN A 52 -18.80 1.39 11.31
CA ASN A 52 -18.18 0.21 10.72
C ASN A 52 -17.83 0.47 9.25
N HIS A 53 -16.97 1.45 9.02
CA HIS A 53 -16.53 1.77 7.67
C HIS A 53 -15.67 0.65 7.07
N ARG A 54 -15.77 0.49 5.75
CA ARG A 54 -14.89 -0.41 5.01
C ARG A 54 -13.82 0.39 4.31
N LEU A 55 -12.58 -0.03 4.52
CA LEU A 55 -11.40 0.52 3.88
C LEU A 55 -10.85 -0.52 2.92
N SER A 56 -10.75 -0.19 1.66
CA SER A 56 -10.17 -1.09 0.66
C SER A 56 -8.90 -0.49 0.08
N TYR A 57 -7.87 -1.31 -0.03
CA TYR A 57 -6.61 -0.98 -0.70
C TYR A 57 -6.54 -1.82 -1.97
N VAL A 58 -6.60 -1.16 -3.11
CA VAL A 58 -6.78 -1.81 -4.42
C VAL A 58 -5.64 -1.47 -5.35
N ALA A 59 -4.94 -2.50 -5.84
CA ALA A 59 -3.95 -2.34 -6.90
C ALA A 59 -4.62 -2.11 -8.26
N ARG A 60 -4.03 -1.25 -9.07
CA ARG A 60 -4.46 -0.94 -10.43
C ARG A 60 -3.28 -1.09 -11.40
N ALA A 61 -3.55 -1.04 -12.69
CA ALA A 61 -2.52 -1.10 -13.73
C ALA A 61 -1.41 -0.05 -13.51
N GLY A 62 -0.21 -0.37 -13.95
CA GLY A 62 0.96 0.50 -13.82
C GLY A 62 1.55 0.62 -12.41
N GLY A 63 1.26 -0.34 -11.52
CA GLY A 63 1.80 -0.33 -10.15
C GLY A 63 1.14 0.69 -9.22
N ARG A 64 0.04 1.31 -9.66
CA ARG A 64 -0.76 2.25 -8.87
C ARG A 64 -1.59 1.54 -7.82
N ALA A 65 -1.94 2.23 -6.75
CA ALA A 65 -2.86 1.73 -5.75
C ALA A 65 -3.83 2.81 -5.28
N PHE A 66 -5.00 2.38 -4.80
CA PHE A 66 -6.06 3.27 -4.36
C PHE A 66 -6.54 2.88 -2.97
N HIS A 67 -6.82 3.89 -2.17
CA HIS A 67 -7.53 3.78 -0.90
C HIS A 67 -8.99 4.15 -1.12
N GLU A 68 -9.85 3.14 -1.07
CA GLU A 68 -11.30 3.29 -1.23
C GLU A 68 -11.97 3.19 0.13
N ARG A 69 -12.85 4.15 0.44
CA ARG A 69 -13.57 4.20 1.71
C ARG A 69 -15.06 4.11 1.48
N ASN A 70 -15.75 3.35 2.31
CA ASN A 70 -17.19 3.20 2.27
C ASN A 70 -17.77 3.33 3.69
N PHE A 71 -18.52 4.40 3.91
CA PHE A 71 -19.17 4.74 5.17
C PHE A 71 -20.67 4.42 5.18
N GLY A 72 -21.14 3.61 4.21
CA GLY A 72 -22.55 3.30 4.02
C GLY A 72 -23.23 4.28 3.07
N ASN A 73 -23.44 5.49 3.51
CA ASN A 73 -24.09 6.57 2.75
C ASN A 73 -23.13 7.33 1.82
N THR A 74 -21.84 7.31 2.10
CA THR A 74 -20.82 7.99 1.30
C THR A 74 -19.70 7.03 0.94
N ARG A 75 -19.10 7.25 -0.25
CA ARG A 75 -17.94 6.51 -0.74
C ARG A 75 -16.99 7.48 -1.41
N ASP A 76 -15.70 7.21 -1.26
CA ASP A 76 -14.67 7.88 -2.05
C ASP A 76 -13.53 6.92 -2.39
N SER A 77 -12.70 7.36 -3.35
CA SER A 77 -11.51 6.64 -3.77
C SER A 77 -10.39 7.65 -3.97
N ARG A 78 -9.23 7.37 -3.38
CA ARG A 78 -8.06 8.24 -3.41
C ARG A 78 -6.85 7.45 -3.87
N GLU A 79 -6.13 8.00 -4.83
CA GLU A 79 -4.88 7.39 -5.26
C GLU A 79 -3.83 7.51 -4.15
N ILE A 80 -3.17 6.41 -3.85
CA ILE A 80 -2.03 6.37 -2.94
C ILE A 80 -0.81 6.83 -3.72
N ARG A 81 -0.24 7.97 -3.32
CA ARG A 81 0.90 8.59 -3.98
C ARG A 81 2.24 7.96 -3.58
N ALA A 82 2.31 7.46 -2.33
CA ALA A 82 3.50 6.81 -1.81
C ALA A 82 3.15 5.79 -0.74
N ALA A 83 3.97 4.75 -0.63
CA ALA A 83 3.95 3.80 0.46
C ALA A 83 5.38 3.41 0.82
N ALA A 84 5.68 3.26 2.11
CA ALA A 84 6.99 2.85 2.58
C ALA A 84 6.87 1.94 3.80
N LEU A 85 7.67 0.88 3.83
CA LEU A 85 7.84 0.08 5.03
C LEU A 85 8.74 0.84 6.02
N ARG A 86 8.38 0.80 7.30
CA ARG A 86 9.10 1.45 8.37
C ARG A 86 9.57 0.42 9.40
N PRO A 87 10.62 0.71 10.17
CA PRO A 87 11.05 -0.15 11.27
C PRO A 87 9.91 -0.56 12.19
N GLY A 88 9.99 -1.74 12.80
CA GLY A 88 8.94 -2.26 13.67
C GLY A 88 7.73 -2.85 12.94
N GLY A 89 7.87 -3.19 11.65
CA GLY A 89 6.79 -3.82 10.87
C GLY A 89 5.68 -2.85 10.47
N LEU A 90 5.96 -1.54 10.54
CA LEU A 90 4.99 -0.50 10.18
C LEU A 90 4.94 -0.29 8.68
N ILE A 91 3.81 0.24 8.20
CA ILE A 91 3.68 0.82 6.87
C ILE A 91 3.23 2.28 6.99
N GLU A 92 3.87 3.15 6.24
CA GLU A 92 3.45 4.54 6.05
C GLU A 92 2.87 4.69 4.66
N VAL A 93 1.73 5.36 4.55
CA VAL A 93 0.99 5.56 3.31
C VAL A 93 0.67 7.04 3.16
N VAL A 94 0.75 7.55 1.93
CA VAL A 94 0.45 8.95 1.59
C VAL A 94 -0.60 8.98 0.49
N ALA A 95 -1.67 9.75 0.68
CA ALA A 95 -2.67 10.01 -0.36
C ALA A 95 -3.18 11.45 -0.29
N ASP A 96 -3.77 11.91 -1.39
CA ASP A 96 -4.37 13.23 -1.50
C ASP A 96 -5.90 13.13 -1.36
N PHE A 97 -6.43 13.80 -0.36
CA PHE A 97 -7.86 13.88 -0.10
C PHE A 97 -8.51 15.14 -0.69
N GLY A 98 -7.79 15.88 -1.52
CA GLY A 98 -8.28 17.09 -2.19
C GLY A 98 -8.35 18.31 -1.29
N ALA A 99 -9.11 19.33 -1.72
CA ALA A 99 -9.13 20.65 -1.09
C ALA A 99 -9.50 20.62 0.41
N LEU A 100 -10.40 19.75 0.84
CA LEU A 100 -10.84 19.68 2.24
C LEU A 100 -9.92 18.84 3.13
N GLY A 101 -9.26 17.84 2.59
CA GLY A 101 -8.41 16.90 3.35
C GLY A 101 -6.92 17.14 3.19
N GLY A 102 -6.51 17.70 2.05
CA GLY A 102 -5.10 17.86 1.67
C GLY A 102 -4.35 16.55 1.48
N VAL A 103 -3.04 16.65 1.36
CA VAL A 103 -2.17 15.48 1.33
C VAL A 103 -1.96 14.99 2.75
N ARG A 104 -2.37 13.75 3.02
CA ARG A 104 -2.23 13.13 4.34
C ARG A 104 -1.31 11.93 4.29
N LYS A 105 -0.63 11.71 5.39
CA LYS A 105 0.10 10.47 5.65
C LYS A 105 -0.48 9.77 6.87
N TRP A 106 -0.49 8.47 6.82
CA TRP A 106 -0.87 7.65 7.98
C TRP A 106 0.05 6.44 8.11
N THR A 107 0.29 6.07 9.36
CA THR A 107 1.11 4.91 9.70
C THR A 107 0.22 3.85 10.32
N MET A 108 0.41 2.62 9.89
CA MET A 108 -0.35 1.46 10.40
C MET A 108 0.59 0.40 10.94
N ILE A 109 0.07 -0.37 11.89
CA ILE A 109 0.69 -1.57 12.45
C ILE A 109 -0.20 -2.78 12.20
N LYS A 110 0.41 -3.95 12.14
CA LYS A 110 -0.27 -5.26 12.09
C LYS A 110 0.04 -6.02 13.37
N ASP A 111 -0.97 -6.66 13.97
CA ASP A 111 -0.77 -7.57 15.08
C ASP A 111 -0.47 -9.01 14.62
N ALA A 112 -0.28 -9.91 15.58
CA ALA A 112 0.03 -11.31 15.31
C ALA A 112 -1.12 -12.06 14.60
N ASP A 113 -2.37 -11.59 14.78
CA ASP A 113 -3.56 -12.16 14.11
C ASP A 113 -3.77 -11.59 12.71
N GLY A 114 -2.87 -10.71 12.24
CA GLY A 114 -2.95 -10.05 10.95
C GLY A 114 -3.96 -8.90 10.88
N ARG A 115 -4.53 -8.46 12.01
CA ARG A 115 -5.40 -7.27 12.08
C ARG A 115 -4.54 -6.02 11.99
N ILE A 116 -5.10 -4.96 11.42
CA ILE A 116 -4.40 -3.67 11.26
C ILE A 116 -5.08 -2.57 12.06
N ARG A 117 -4.33 -1.58 12.49
CA ARG A 117 -4.85 -0.31 13.00
C ARG A 117 -3.94 0.85 12.65
N THR A 118 -4.52 2.05 12.56
CA THR A 118 -3.77 3.28 12.35
C THR A 118 -3.17 3.76 13.67
N LEU A 119 -1.87 4.04 13.65
CA LEU A 119 -1.14 4.62 14.80
C LEU A 119 -1.03 6.13 14.70
N ALA A 120 -0.87 6.66 13.49
CA ALA A 120 -0.77 8.10 13.25
C ALA A 120 -1.51 8.47 11.96
N ASN A 121 -2.09 9.66 11.92
CA ASN A 121 -2.66 10.27 10.72
C ASN A 121 -2.59 11.79 10.87
N SER A 122 -1.88 12.43 9.94
CA SER A 122 -1.72 13.89 9.91
C SER A 122 -1.62 14.38 8.45
N ARG A 123 -1.61 15.68 8.25
CA ARG A 123 -1.10 16.25 6.99
C ARG A 123 0.36 15.88 6.80
N ILE A 124 0.84 15.93 5.57
CA ILE A 124 2.23 15.56 5.26
C ILE A 124 3.26 16.45 5.95
N ASP A 125 2.91 17.70 6.22
CA ASP A 125 3.70 18.67 6.99
C ASP A 125 3.65 18.43 8.51
N GLY A 126 2.91 17.42 8.97
CA GLY A 126 2.72 17.09 10.38
C GLY A 126 1.59 17.85 11.07
N SER A 127 1.01 18.85 10.43
CA SER A 127 -0.15 19.56 10.97
C SER A 127 -1.45 18.74 10.91
N ASP A 128 -2.49 19.22 11.56
CA ASP A 128 -3.84 18.63 11.54
C ASP A 128 -3.82 17.11 11.83
N ALA A 129 -3.13 16.72 12.91
CA ALA A 129 -3.12 15.35 13.35
C ALA A 129 -4.51 14.92 13.83
N THR A 130 -5.06 13.86 13.25
CA THR A 130 -6.33 13.26 13.67
C THR A 130 -6.13 12.01 14.51
N ILE A 131 -4.98 11.36 14.37
CA ILE A 131 -4.56 10.19 15.14
C ILE A 131 -3.09 10.36 15.54
N ALA A 132 -2.79 10.14 16.82
CA ALA A 132 -1.46 10.07 17.39
C ALA A 132 -1.39 8.89 18.37
N ASP A 133 -0.29 8.12 18.35
CA ASP A 133 -0.04 6.96 19.21
C ASP A 133 -1.22 5.97 19.26
N GLY A 134 -1.89 5.79 18.12
CA GLY A 134 -3.05 4.91 18.01
C GLY A 134 -4.29 5.42 18.74
N ARG A 135 -4.40 6.72 18.97
CA ARG A 135 -5.54 7.39 19.61
C ARG A 135 -6.06 8.53 18.76
N LEU A 136 -7.34 8.79 18.83
CA LEU A 136 -7.95 9.98 18.24
C LEU A 136 -7.46 11.22 19.00
N VAL A 137 -6.96 12.21 18.27
CA VAL A 137 -6.50 13.50 18.84
C VAL A 137 -7.69 14.38 19.19
N VAL A 138 -8.80 14.27 18.45
CA VAL A 138 -10.01 15.05 18.62
C VAL A 138 -11.09 14.18 19.26
N GLY A 139 -11.88 14.76 20.16
CA GLY A 139 -12.98 14.05 20.81
C GLY A 139 -12.57 13.20 22.00
N SER A 140 -12.92 11.93 22.00
CA SER A 140 -12.80 11.06 23.18
C SER A 140 -11.38 10.61 23.54
N GLY A 141 -10.38 10.84 22.70
CA GLY A 141 -9.04 10.24 22.85
C GLY A 141 -9.04 8.71 22.76
N ALA A 142 -10.12 8.14 22.21
CA ALA A 142 -10.29 6.70 22.11
C ALA A 142 -9.19 6.05 21.26
N LYS A 143 -8.81 4.82 21.60
CA LYS A 143 -7.90 4.03 20.77
C LYS A 143 -8.52 3.76 19.41
N THR A 144 -7.70 3.83 18.36
CA THR A 144 -8.12 3.39 17.02
C THR A 144 -8.49 1.90 17.04
N ALA A 145 -9.59 1.56 16.36
CA ALA A 145 -10.06 0.19 16.33
C ALA A 145 -9.14 -0.70 15.47
N TRP A 146 -8.98 -1.94 15.89
CA TRP A 146 -8.42 -2.98 15.06
C TRP A 146 -9.40 -3.34 13.94
N GLN A 147 -8.86 -3.54 12.75
CA GLN A 147 -9.62 -3.93 11.56
C GLN A 147 -9.16 -5.30 11.09
N THR A 148 -10.11 -6.15 10.79
CA THR A 148 -9.89 -7.49 10.23
C THR A 148 -10.01 -7.44 8.72
N ARG A 149 -9.23 -8.24 8.02
CA ARG A 149 -9.34 -8.40 6.58
C ARG A 149 -10.62 -9.14 6.24
N CYS A 150 -11.50 -8.49 5.48
CA CYS A 150 -12.74 -9.10 5.05
C CYS A 150 -12.51 -10.09 3.91
N PRO A 151 -13.26 -11.22 3.87
CA PRO A 151 -13.23 -12.13 2.74
C PRO A 151 -13.58 -11.39 1.46
N ALA A 152 -12.93 -11.76 0.36
CA ALA A 152 -13.31 -11.28 -0.95
C ALA A 152 -14.78 -11.66 -1.21
N ASN A 153 -15.60 -10.68 -1.62
CA ASN A 153 -17.00 -10.96 -1.93
C ASN A 153 -17.08 -11.82 -3.20
N PRO A 154 -17.47 -13.12 -3.11
CA PRO A 154 -17.49 -13.99 -4.27
C PRO A 154 -18.54 -13.58 -5.32
N LYS A 155 -19.55 -12.78 -4.93
CA LYS A 155 -20.54 -12.23 -5.87
C LYS A 155 -19.92 -11.17 -6.80
N GLY A 156 -19.03 -10.32 -6.29
CA GLY A 156 -18.32 -9.34 -7.11
C GLY A 156 -17.37 -9.97 -8.14
N LEU A 157 -16.73 -11.09 -7.80
CA LEU A 157 -15.86 -11.83 -8.74
C LEU A 157 -16.64 -12.46 -9.90
N ARG A 158 -17.89 -12.85 -9.68
CA ARG A 158 -18.75 -13.39 -10.75
C ARG A 158 -19.22 -12.32 -11.74
N GLU A 159 -19.43 -11.10 -11.26
CA GLU A 159 -19.85 -9.96 -12.09
C GLU A 159 -18.72 -9.48 -12.99
N VAL A 160 -17.50 -9.39 -12.47
CA VAL A 160 -16.30 -9.06 -13.26
C VAL A 160 -16.01 -10.12 -14.33
N ARG A 161 -16.18 -11.41 -14.02
CA ARG A 161 -16.02 -12.49 -15.02
C ARG A 161 -17.09 -12.50 -16.10
N ARG A 162 -18.30 -11.99 -15.84
CA ARG A 162 -19.36 -11.86 -16.86
C ARG A 162 -19.16 -10.65 -17.77
N ALA A 163 -18.44 -9.64 -17.33
CA ALA A 163 -18.16 -8.42 -18.08
C ALA A 163 -16.95 -8.52 -19.03
N LEU A 164 -16.14 -9.58 -18.92
CA LEU A 164 -15.03 -9.81 -19.84
C LEU A 164 -15.54 -10.47 -21.12
N PRO A 165 -15.27 -9.91 -22.32
CA PRO A 165 -15.61 -10.54 -23.57
C PRO A 165 -14.91 -11.92 -23.65
N ARG A 166 -15.69 -12.93 -24.05
CA ARG A 166 -15.12 -14.25 -24.39
C ARG A 166 -14.30 -14.08 -25.67
N ILE A 167 -13.00 -14.24 -25.57
CA ILE A 167 -12.06 -14.36 -26.68
C ILE A 167 -12.25 -15.74 -27.30
#